data_ebe7809fc36b55bc4289fbb9be2286ff
#
_entry.id   ebe7809fc36b55bc4289fbb9be2286ff
#
_cell.length_a   1.000
_cell.length_b   1.000
_cell.length_c   1.000
_cell.angle_alpha   90.00
_cell.angle_beta   90.00
_cell.angle_gamma   90.00
#
_symmetry.space_group_name_H-M   'P 1'
#
loop_
_entity.id
_entity.type
_entity.pdbx_description
1 polymer ?
#
loop_
_entity_poly.entity_id
_entity_poly.type
_entity_poly.pdbx_seq_one_letter_code
_entity_poly.pdbx_strand_id
1 'polypeptide(L)'
;KLKRTILTNMKLETLGAWQRSHTCGELRSSNNNQEVTLCGWVHRSRNHGGLIFINLRDRYGITQIVFDPAQNAELTEAASELKSEFVVAVKGTVRARPQGQANAEMPTGEVEVLAAEVKLLNSSAVPPFVIEDHTTASEELRLKHRYLDLRRPALAKNIILRHKFVLAVRNYLSAQEFLEIETPLLTRSTPEGARDYLVPCRVHPGKFYALPQSPQLFKQILMVAGFDKYFQIARCLRDEDLRAD
;
A
#
# COMPACT_ATOMS: atom_id res chain seq x y z
N LYS A 1 -10.12 25.90 -0.41
CA LYS A 1 -8.97 26.15 -1.33
C LYS A 1 -7.72 26.20 -0.49
N LEU A 2 -7.05 25.07 -0.25
CA LEU A 2 -5.72 25.02 0.33
C LEU A 2 -4.74 25.60 -0.71
N LYS A 3 -4.10 26.72 -0.36
CA LYS A 3 -2.96 27.25 -1.12
C LYS A 3 -1.83 26.21 -1.05
N ARG A 4 -1.57 25.53 -2.17
CA ARG A 4 -0.38 24.71 -2.36
C ARG A 4 0.83 25.64 -2.46
N THR A 5 1.51 25.89 -1.36
CA THR A 5 2.86 26.47 -1.40
C THR A 5 3.82 25.31 -1.66
N ILE A 6 4.03 25.00 -2.93
CA ILE A 6 5.06 24.06 -3.36
C ILE A 6 6.33 24.87 -3.55
N LEU A 7 7.25 24.80 -2.61
CA LEU A 7 8.59 25.37 -2.70
C LEU A 7 9.54 24.32 -3.30
N THR A 8 9.44 24.08 -4.59
CA THR A 8 10.42 23.30 -5.37
C THR A 8 10.50 23.88 -6.78
N ASN A 9 11.71 24.03 -7.28
CA ASN A 9 11.97 24.44 -8.66
C ASN A 9 11.70 23.30 -9.65
N MET A 10 11.61 22.05 -9.17
CA MET A 10 11.25 20.92 -10.02
C MET A 10 9.79 21.02 -10.46
N LYS A 11 9.57 20.91 -11.76
CA LYS A 11 8.24 20.83 -12.35
C LYS A 11 7.67 19.42 -12.17
N LEU A 12 6.35 19.33 -11.96
CA LEU A 12 5.65 18.04 -12.01
C LEU A 12 5.69 17.51 -13.44
N GLU A 13 6.04 16.25 -13.57
CA GLU A 13 6.13 15.54 -14.84
C GLU A 13 5.19 14.33 -14.85
N THR A 14 4.84 13.88 -16.05
CA THR A 14 4.18 12.58 -16.21
C THR A 14 5.23 11.48 -16.36
N LEU A 15 4.85 10.24 -16.02
CA LEU A 15 5.72 9.10 -16.26
C LEU A 15 6.06 8.93 -17.74
N GLY A 16 5.12 9.28 -18.65
CA GLY A 16 5.28 9.20 -20.09
C GLY A 16 5.58 7.78 -20.55
N ALA A 17 6.57 7.63 -21.42
CA ALA A 17 7.02 6.33 -21.93
C ALA A 17 7.86 5.51 -20.92
N TRP A 18 8.16 6.05 -19.73
CA TRP A 18 8.91 5.29 -18.74
C TRP A 18 8.07 4.16 -18.15
N GLN A 19 8.68 2.99 -18.08
CA GLN A 19 8.08 1.84 -17.42
C GLN A 19 8.98 1.39 -16.26
N ARG A 20 8.38 1.13 -15.11
CA ARG A 20 9.10 0.57 -13.98
C ARG A 20 9.63 -0.81 -14.34
N SER A 21 10.95 -0.99 -14.27
CA SER A 21 11.61 -2.27 -14.56
C SER A 21 11.68 -3.18 -13.33
N HIS A 22 11.89 -2.59 -12.14
CA HIS A 22 12.08 -3.31 -10.87
C HIS A 22 11.30 -2.63 -9.75
N THR A 23 11.02 -3.39 -8.68
CA THR A 23 10.52 -2.85 -7.43
C THR A 23 11.65 -2.37 -6.54
N CYS A 24 11.33 -1.52 -5.53
CA CYS A 24 12.34 -1.03 -4.59
C CYS A 24 12.82 -2.08 -3.58
N GLY A 25 12.28 -3.29 -3.61
CA GLY A 25 12.64 -4.38 -2.69
C GLY A 25 13.42 -5.53 -3.32
N GLU A 26 13.55 -5.56 -4.66
CA GLU A 26 14.05 -6.77 -5.34
C GLU A 26 15.50 -6.70 -5.81
N LEU A 27 16.12 -5.51 -5.84
CA LEU A 27 17.50 -5.37 -6.31
C LEU A 27 18.49 -6.10 -5.41
N ARG A 28 19.43 -6.81 -6.02
CA ARG A 28 20.49 -7.58 -5.38
C ARG A 28 21.82 -7.37 -6.12
N SER A 29 22.90 -7.92 -5.59
CA SER A 29 24.23 -7.90 -6.21
C SER A 29 24.23 -8.48 -7.63
N SER A 30 23.32 -9.39 -7.96
CA SER A 30 23.13 -9.95 -9.30
C SER A 30 22.64 -8.93 -10.33
N ASN A 31 22.05 -7.79 -9.88
CA ASN A 31 21.62 -6.70 -10.75
C ASN A 31 22.73 -5.67 -11.02
N ASN A 32 23.94 -5.88 -10.52
CA ASN A 32 25.03 -4.92 -10.68
C ASN A 32 25.28 -4.59 -12.16
N ASN A 33 25.53 -3.32 -12.44
CA ASN A 33 25.66 -2.72 -13.79
C ASN A 33 24.41 -2.76 -14.69
N GLN A 34 23.24 -3.14 -14.16
CA GLN A 34 21.98 -3.06 -14.89
C GLN A 34 21.40 -1.65 -14.82
N GLU A 35 20.86 -1.18 -15.94
CA GLU A 35 20.01 0.02 -15.96
C GLU A 35 18.62 -0.34 -15.44
N VAL A 36 18.11 0.45 -14.50
CA VAL A 36 16.81 0.23 -13.87
C VAL A 36 15.98 1.51 -13.85
N THR A 37 14.66 1.32 -13.89
CA THR A 37 13.68 2.38 -13.63
C THR A 37 12.88 2.00 -12.40
N LEU A 38 13.01 2.80 -11.35
CA LEU A 38 12.28 2.64 -10.09
C LEU A 38 11.24 3.75 -9.95
N CYS A 39 10.10 3.42 -9.35
CA CYS A 39 9.04 4.37 -9.00
C CYS A 39 8.66 4.19 -7.54
N GLY A 40 8.53 5.28 -6.80
CA GLY A 40 8.18 5.17 -5.39
C GLY A 40 8.03 6.52 -4.69
N TRP A 41 7.96 6.46 -3.38
CA TRP A 41 7.94 7.60 -2.48
C TRP A 41 9.34 7.85 -1.92
N VAL A 42 9.74 9.11 -1.85
CA VAL A 42 10.94 9.52 -1.11
C VAL A 42 10.69 9.27 0.38
N HIS A 43 11.32 8.24 0.94
CA HIS A 43 11.19 7.92 2.35
C HIS A 43 12.08 8.82 3.21
N ARG A 44 13.36 8.90 2.86
CA ARG A 44 14.35 9.80 3.48
C ARG A 44 15.28 10.37 2.43
N SER A 45 15.66 11.63 2.62
CA SER A 45 16.70 12.30 1.82
C SER A 45 17.80 12.79 2.76
N ARG A 46 19.06 12.61 2.39
CA ARG A 46 20.23 13.03 3.16
C ARG A 46 21.27 13.61 2.21
N ASN A 47 21.89 14.72 2.63
CA ASN A 47 23.05 15.29 1.97
C ASN A 47 24.30 14.90 2.79
N HIS A 48 25.28 14.29 2.16
CA HIS A 48 26.56 13.98 2.79
C HIS A 48 27.70 14.26 1.80
N GLY A 49 28.51 15.28 2.11
CA GLY A 49 29.64 15.67 1.27
C GLY A 49 29.25 16.12 -0.15
N GLY A 50 28.05 16.67 -0.35
CA GLY A 50 27.53 17.07 -1.65
C GLY A 50 26.78 15.97 -2.41
N LEU A 51 26.97 14.71 -2.04
CA LEU A 51 26.15 13.59 -2.54
C LEU A 51 24.75 13.62 -1.91
N ILE A 52 23.72 13.44 -2.73
CA ILE A 52 22.35 13.28 -2.22
C ILE A 52 21.98 11.80 -2.22
N PHE A 53 21.62 11.31 -1.04
CA PHE A 53 21.14 9.95 -0.83
C PHE A 53 19.65 9.95 -0.58
N ILE A 54 18.89 9.25 -1.41
CA ILE A 54 17.45 9.09 -1.25
C ILE A 54 17.13 7.62 -1.02
N ASN A 55 16.46 7.32 0.07
CA ASN A 55 15.80 6.05 0.26
C ASN A 55 14.44 6.10 -0.47
N LEU A 56 14.35 5.45 -1.61
CA LEU A 56 13.13 5.32 -2.39
C LEU A 56 12.35 4.10 -1.92
N ARG A 57 11.08 4.28 -1.56
CA ARG A 57 10.22 3.22 -1.02
C ARG A 57 9.04 2.96 -1.94
N ASP A 58 8.72 1.69 -2.11
CA ASP A 58 7.43 1.23 -2.65
C ASP A 58 6.77 0.20 -1.70
N ARG A 59 5.78 -0.55 -2.19
CA ARG A 59 5.13 -1.61 -1.41
C ARG A 59 6.05 -2.79 -1.07
N TYR A 60 7.09 -2.99 -1.86
CA TYR A 60 7.95 -4.17 -1.80
C TYR A 60 9.22 -3.96 -0.99
N GLY A 61 9.61 -2.71 -0.78
CA GLY A 61 10.80 -2.41 0.01
C GLY A 61 11.36 -1.01 -0.22
N ILE A 62 12.65 -0.88 0.07
CA ILE A 62 13.40 0.37 -0.02
C ILE A 62 14.70 0.11 -0.77
N THR A 63 15.04 1.00 -1.69
CA THR A 63 16.34 1.04 -2.37
C THR A 63 16.98 2.42 -2.18
N GLN A 64 18.29 2.44 -1.92
CA GLN A 64 19.06 3.69 -1.88
C GLN A 64 19.35 4.17 -3.30
N ILE A 65 19.03 5.42 -3.56
CA ILE A 65 19.38 6.15 -4.79
C ILE A 65 20.46 7.15 -4.44
N VAL A 66 21.47 7.27 -5.28
CA VAL A 66 22.57 8.21 -5.12
C VAL A 66 22.59 9.20 -6.29
N PHE A 67 22.64 10.47 -5.97
CA PHE A 67 22.87 11.55 -6.91
C PHE A 67 24.25 12.13 -6.64
N ASP A 68 25.11 12.08 -7.65
CA ASP A 68 26.51 12.45 -7.56
C ASP A 68 26.76 13.73 -8.40
N PRO A 69 27.16 14.86 -7.78
CA PRO A 69 27.41 16.10 -8.49
C PRO A 69 28.62 16.00 -9.45
N ALA A 70 29.53 15.06 -9.21
CA ALA A 70 30.65 14.82 -10.14
C ALA A 70 30.18 14.23 -11.47
N GLN A 71 29.01 13.55 -11.50
CA GLN A 71 28.42 13.02 -12.71
C GLN A 71 27.40 13.98 -13.32
N ASN A 72 26.53 14.57 -12.50
CA ASN A 72 25.54 15.54 -12.95
C ASN A 72 25.16 16.50 -11.82
N ALA A 73 25.74 17.67 -11.84
CA ALA A 73 25.53 18.70 -10.82
C ALA A 73 24.07 19.22 -10.82
N GLU A 74 23.47 19.44 -12.00
CA GLU A 74 22.09 19.94 -12.12
C GLU A 74 21.09 18.91 -11.57
N LEU A 75 21.27 17.64 -11.88
CA LEU A 75 20.43 16.55 -11.37
C LEU A 75 20.55 16.43 -9.85
N THR A 76 21.75 16.60 -9.31
CA THR A 76 21.99 16.53 -7.86
C THR A 76 21.37 17.73 -7.14
N GLU A 77 21.46 18.93 -7.72
CA GLU A 77 20.80 20.11 -7.18
C GLU A 77 19.27 19.91 -7.17
N ALA A 78 18.68 19.46 -8.27
CA ALA A 78 17.26 19.13 -8.35
C ALA A 78 16.86 18.08 -7.30
N ALA A 79 17.67 17.03 -7.12
CA ALA A 79 17.40 15.98 -6.14
C ALA A 79 17.44 16.49 -4.67
N SER A 80 18.18 17.56 -4.38
CA SER A 80 18.24 18.18 -3.06
C SER A 80 16.89 18.76 -2.61
N GLU A 81 16.02 19.10 -3.55
CA GLU A 81 14.67 19.62 -3.28
C GLU A 81 13.62 18.54 -3.01
N LEU A 82 13.96 17.26 -3.24
CA LEU A 82 13.05 16.14 -3.03
C LEU A 82 12.81 15.91 -1.54
N LYS A 83 11.54 16.07 -1.14
CA LYS A 83 11.10 15.95 0.26
C LYS A 83 10.41 14.61 0.50
N SER A 84 10.28 14.28 1.78
CA SER A 84 9.59 13.06 2.22
C SER A 84 8.20 12.93 1.59
N GLU A 85 7.87 11.72 1.16
CA GLU A 85 6.61 11.31 0.53
C GLU A 85 6.36 11.95 -0.85
N PHE A 86 7.32 12.66 -1.45
CA PHE A 86 7.25 13.00 -2.85
C PHE A 86 7.28 11.73 -3.70
N VAL A 87 6.51 11.72 -4.78
CA VAL A 87 6.43 10.59 -5.71
C VAL A 87 7.39 10.85 -6.85
N VAL A 88 8.35 9.96 -7.03
CA VAL A 88 9.36 10.11 -8.07
C VAL A 88 9.51 8.83 -8.90
N ALA A 89 9.95 9.02 -10.14
CA ALA A 89 10.51 7.97 -10.97
C ALA A 89 12.00 8.28 -11.19
N VAL A 90 12.85 7.27 -11.04
CA VAL A 90 14.30 7.41 -11.17
C VAL A 90 14.79 6.35 -12.15
N LYS A 91 15.58 6.77 -13.14
CA LYS A 91 16.42 5.88 -13.95
C LYS A 91 17.85 5.97 -13.50
N GLY A 92 18.54 4.86 -13.48
CA GLY A 92 19.94 4.81 -13.10
C GLY A 92 20.53 3.42 -13.21
N THR A 93 21.80 3.31 -12.86
CA THR A 93 22.56 2.08 -12.91
C THR A 93 22.74 1.51 -11.51
N VAL A 94 22.45 0.24 -11.34
CA VAL A 94 22.71 -0.49 -10.08
C VAL A 94 24.21 -0.65 -9.90
N ARG A 95 24.72 -0.32 -8.72
CA ARG A 95 26.10 -0.59 -8.35
C ARG A 95 26.21 -1.15 -6.94
N ALA A 96 27.27 -1.88 -6.67
CA ALA A 96 27.59 -2.27 -5.30
C ALA A 96 27.86 -1.03 -4.45
N ARG A 97 27.41 -1.05 -3.19
CA ARG A 97 27.81 -0.01 -2.25
C ARG A 97 29.31 -0.07 -1.97
N PRO A 98 29.95 1.07 -1.64
CA PRO A 98 31.35 1.06 -1.24
C PRO A 98 31.61 0.07 -0.10
N GLN A 99 32.82 -0.46 -0.06
CA GLN A 99 33.24 -1.43 0.96
C GLN A 99 32.97 -0.89 2.38
N GLY A 100 32.34 -1.70 3.21
CA GLY A 100 31.96 -1.33 4.59
C GLY A 100 30.70 -0.48 4.72
N GLN A 101 30.00 -0.13 3.61
CA GLN A 101 28.77 0.66 3.63
C GLN A 101 27.51 -0.17 3.34
N ALA A 102 27.63 -1.49 3.23
CA ALA A 102 26.46 -2.37 3.12
C ALA A 102 25.55 -2.21 4.35
N ASN A 103 24.23 -2.15 4.11
CA ASN A 103 23.24 -2.03 5.18
C ASN A 103 22.49 -3.34 5.36
N ALA A 104 22.79 -4.10 6.39
CA ALA A 104 22.18 -5.39 6.70
C ALA A 104 20.67 -5.31 7.05
N GLU A 105 20.18 -4.13 7.43
CA GLU A 105 18.76 -3.92 7.76
C GLU A 105 17.87 -3.83 6.51
N MET A 106 18.45 -3.68 5.34
CA MET A 106 17.75 -3.56 4.06
C MET A 106 18.02 -4.77 3.18
N PRO A 107 17.01 -5.45 2.64
CA PRO A 107 17.21 -6.54 1.66
C PRO A 107 18.03 -6.13 0.42
N THR A 108 17.99 -4.84 0.06
CA THR A 108 18.75 -4.23 -1.05
C THR A 108 20.04 -3.57 -0.58
N GLY A 109 20.45 -3.80 0.67
CA GLY A 109 21.50 -3.01 1.33
C GLY A 109 22.91 -3.23 0.81
N GLU A 110 23.17 -4.23 -0.03
CA GLU A 110 24.45 -4.46 -0.70
C GLU A 110 24.63 -3.58 -1.94
N VAL A 111 23.52 -3.07 -2.48
CA VAL A 111 23.51 -2.28 -3.71
C VAL A 111 22.87 -0.91 -3.51
N GLU A 112 23.11 -0.03 -4.47
CA GLU A 112 22.48 1.27 -4.60
C GLU A 112 22.29 1.59 -6.09
N VAL A 113 21.42 2.53 -6.41
CA VAL A 113 21.22 2.98 -7.78
C VAL A 113 21.84 4.37 -7.96
N LEU A 114 22.82 4.46 -8.85
CA LEU A 114 23.38 5.73 -9.27
C LEU A 114 22.45 6.37 -10.29
N ALA A 115 21.80 7.48 -9.92
CA ALA A 115 20.78 8.13 -10.70
C ALA A 115 21.37 8.80 -11.95
N ALA A 116 20.75 8.55 -13.10
CA ALA A 116 21.01 9.24 -14.35
C ALA A 116 19.91 10.26 -14.69
N GLU A 117 18.66 9.94 -14.32
CA GLU A 117 17.50 10.81 -14.55
C GLU A 117 16.52 10.70 -13.39
N VAL A 118 15.80 11.78 -13.09
CA VAL A 118 14.71 11.79 -12.10
C VAL A 118 13.52 12.59 -12.63
N LYS A 119 12.31 12.09 -12.38
CA LYS A 119 11.06 12.80 -12.63
C LYS A 119 10.30 12.97 -11.32
N LEU A 120 9.86 14.19 -11.04
CA LEU A 120 8.92 14.46 -9.96
C LEU A 120 7.50 14.22 -10.47
N LEU A 121 6.89 13.11 -10.09
CA LEU A 121 5.53 12.73 -10.51
C LEU A 121 4.46 13.43 -9.68
N ASN A 122 4.70 13.61 -8.38
CA ASN A 122 3.82 14.37 -7.50
C ASN A 122 4.57 14.85 -6.25
N SER A 123 4.17 16.00 -5.74
CA SER A 123 4.64 16.50 -4.46
C SER A 123 3.68 16.13 -3.32
N SER A 124 4.16 16.16 -2.09
CA SER A 124 3.38 15.90 -0.89
C SER A 124 3.51 17.06 0.10
N ALA A 125 2.43 17.33 0.84
CA ALA A 125 2.56 18.08 2.08
C ALA A 125 3.37 17.25 3.10
N VAL A 126 3.92 17.90 4.12
CA VAL A 126 4.60 17.20 5.22
C VAL A 126 3.61 16.21 5.86
N PRO A 127 3.95 14.92 5.91
CA PRO A 127 3.06 13.93 6.53
C PRO A 127 2.90 14.22 8.04
N PRO A 128 1.74 13.93 8.63
CA PRO A 128 1.48 14.15 10.05
C PRO A 128 2.31 13.26 10.98
N PHE A 129 2.90 12.21 10.46
CA PHE A 129 3.83 11.32 11.15
C PHE A 129 4.75 10.62 10.14
N VAL A 130 5.88 10.13 10.63
CA VAL A 130 6.83 9.35 9.81
C VAL A 130 6.28 7.95 9.58
N ILE A 131 6.38 7.47 8.33
CA ILE A 131 5.86 6.15 7.94
C ILE A 131 6.90 5.07 8.28
N GLU A 132 6.99 4.73 9.55
CA GLU A 132 7.89 3.72 10.13
C GLU A 132 7.16 2.89 11.18
N ASP A 133 7.61 1.66 11.43
CA ASP A 133 6.95 0.78 12.40
C ASP A 133 7.08 1.30 13.84
N HIS A 134 8.20 1.95 14.18
CA HIS A 134 8.44 2.57 15.48
C HIS A 134 7.94 4.03 15.54
N THR A 135 6.72 4.28 15.09
CA THR A 135 6.13 5.62 15.17
C THR A 135 5.63 5.93 16.57
N THR A 136 5.83 7.18 17.02
CA THR A 136 5.28 7.73 18.27
C THR A 136 3.90 8.37 18.07
N ALA A 137 3.36 8.35 16.87
CA ALA A 137 2.05 8.92 16.55
C ALA A 137 0.93 8.19 17.30
N SER A 138 0.00 8.96 17.88
CA SER A 138 -1.17 8.40 18.56
C SER A 138 -2.03 7.55 17.61
N GLU A 139 -2.79 6.62 18.17
CA GLU A 139 -3.69 5.78 17.37
C GLU A 139 -4.74 6.63 16.65
N GLU A 140 -5.30 7.62 17.32
CA GLU A 140 -6.28 8.56 16.75
C GLU A 140 -5.72 9.25 15.49
N LEU A 141 -4.49 9.78 15.56
CA LEU A 141 -3.83 10.42 14.42
C LEU A 141 -3.60 9.43 13.28
N ARG A 142 -3.20 8.20 13.58
CA ARG A 142 -3.01 7.14 12.60
C ARG A 142 -4.32 6.70 11.95
N LEU A 143 -5.41 6.61 12.71
CA LEU A 143 -6.75 6.31 12.20
C LEU A 143 -7.27 7.44 11.30
N LYS A 144 -7.07 8.70 11.69
CA LYS A 144 -7.43 9.87 10.86
C LYS A 144 -6.70 9.89 9.53
N HIS A 145 -5.45 9.43 9.49
CA HIS A 145 -4.63 9.34 8.29
C HIS A 145 -4.32 7.90 7.92
N ARG A 146 -5.34 7.03 7.95
CA ARG A 146 -5.21 5.59 7.75
C ARG A 146 -4.51 5.22 6.46
N TYR A 147 -4.70 5.97 5.39
CA TYR A 147 -4.04 5.78 4.09
C TYR A 147 -2.50 5.92 4.16
N LEU A 148 -1.96 6.70 5.09
CA LEU A 148 -0.53 6.76 5.36
C LEU A 148 -0.09 5.63 6.29
N ASP A 149 -0.86 5.35 7.33
CA ASP A 149 -0.57 4.28 8.29
C ASP A 149 -0.49 2.90 7.61
N LEU A 150 -1.32 2.68 6.58
CA LEU A 150 -1.30 1.46 5.76
C LEU A 150 -0.02 1.28 4.92
N ARG A 151 0.81 2.33 4.76
CA ARG A 151 2.13 2.21 4.13
C ARG A 151 3.20 1.66 5.07
N ARG A 152 2.93 1.60 6.39
CA ARG A 152 3.86 1.03 7.37
C ARG A 152 4.00 -0.48 7.13
N PRO A 153 5.24 -1.01 7.16
CA PRO A 153 5.49 -2.43 6.87
C PRO A 153 4.63 -3.39 7.68
N ALA A 154 4.47 -3.16 8.99
CA ALA A 154 3.65 -4.01 9.87
C ALA A 154 2.20 -4.11 9.41
N LEU A 155 1.56 -2.99 9.06
CA LEU A 155 0.15 -3.00 8.62
C LEU A 155 0.02 -3.51 7.18
N ALA A 156 0.93 -3.14 6.29
CA ALA A 156 0.97 -3.67 4.93
C ALA A 156 1.09 -5.19 4.93
N LYS A 157 1.98 -5.74 5.79
CA LYS A 157 2.16 -7.19 5.99
C LYS A 157 0.86 -7.88 6.42
N ASN A 158 0.09 -7.29 7.33
CA ASN A 158 -1.17 -7.86 7.79
C ASN A 158 -2.20 -7.96 6.65
N ILE A 159 -2.31 -6.93 5.81
CA ILE A 159 -3.21 -6.96 4.64
C ILE A 159 -2.76 -8.00 3.63
N ILE A 160 -1.45 -8.07 3.35
CA ILE A 160 -0.88 -9.09 2.45
C ILE A 160 -1.11 -10.50 3.00
N LEU A 161 -0.92 -10.70 4.31
CA LEU A 161 -1.17 -11.98 4.97
C LEU A 161 -2.65 -12.39 4.84
N ARG A 162 -3.58 -11.47 5.13
CA ARG A 162 -5.01 -11.71 4.96
C ARG A 162 -5.34 -12.12 3.51
N HIS A 163 -4.79 -11.41 2.52
CA HIS A 163 -4.98 -11.76 1.11
C HIS A 163 -4.51 -13.18 0.82
N LYS A 164 -3.29 -13.54 1.24
CA LYS A 164 -2.72 -14.87 1.03
C LYS A 164 -3.56 -15.96 1.71
N PHE A 165 -4.01 -15.71 2.94
CA PHE A 165 -4.85 -16.64 3.69
C PHE A 165 -6.19 -16.88 2.98
N VAL A 166 -6.88 -15.80 2.60
CA VAL A 166 -8.16 -15.90 1.88
C VAL A 166 -7.99 -16.64 0.56
N LEU A 167 -6.92 -16.36 -0.18
CA LEU A 167 -6.62 -17.06 -1.44
C LEU A 167 -6.35 -18.55 -1.20
N ALA A 168 -5.62 -18.91 -0.14
CA ALA A 168 -5.38 -20.31 0.21
C ALA A 168 -6.68 -21.05 0.56
N VAL A 169 -7.59 -20.41 1.31
CA VAL A 169 -8.91 -20.97 1.63
C VAL A 169 -9.72 -21.20 0.36
N ARG A 170 -9.77 -20.22 -0.55
CA ARG A 170 -10.46 -20.34 -1.83
C ARG A 170 -9.93 -21.51 -2.68
N ASN A 171 -8.62 -21.57 -2.82
CA ASN A 171 -7.98 -22.63 -3.61
C ASN A 171 -8.26 -24.03 -3.01
N TYR A 172 -8.17 -24.14 -1.67
CA TYR A 172 -8.43 -25.40 -0.97
C TYR A 172 -9.89 -25.85 -1.15
N LEU A 173 -10.85 -24.97 -0.92
CA LEU A 173 -12.26 -25.31 -1.05
C LEU A 173 -12.66 -25.57 -2.50
N SER A 174 -12.14 -24.79 -3.45
CA SER A 174 -12.38 -25.05 -4.89
C SER A 174 -11.83 -26.39 -5.34
N ALA A 175 -10.66 -26.80 -4.83
CA ALA A 175 -10.10 -28.14 -5.10
C ALA A 175 -10.94 -29.29 -4.51
N GLN A 176 -11.79 -29.00 -3.53
CA GLN A 176 -12.79 -29.93 -2.97
C GLN A 176 -14.17 -29.80 -3.63
N GLU A 177 -14.24 -29.10 -4.77
CA GLU A 177 -15.45 -28.86 -5.57
C GLU A 177 -16.50 -27.98 -4.87
N PHE A 178 -16.11 -27.20 -3.85
CA PHE A 178 -16.98 -26.17 -3.29
C PHE A 178 -17.08 -24.98 -4.22
N LEU A 179 -18.27 -24.46 -4.43
CA LEU A 179 -18.55 -23.25 -5.19
C LEU A 179 -18.56 -22.03 -4.28
N GLU A 180 -17.82 -20.99 -4.65
CA GLU A 180 -17.93 -19.68 -3.96
C GLU A 180 -19.14 -18.93 -4.54
N ILE A 181 -20.15 -18.69 -3.69
CA ILE A 181 -21.38 -18.01 -4.09
C ILE A 181 -21.59 -16.79 -3.19
N GLU A 182 -21.63 -15.60 -3.80
CA GLU A 182 -21.97 -14.37 -3.09
C GLU A 182 -23.47 -14.25 -2.89
N THR A 183 -23.86 -13.85 -1.69
CA THR A 183 -25.26 -13.62 -1.32
C THR A 183 -25.56 -12.11 -1.22
N PRO A 184 -26.82 -11.68 -1.37
CA PRO A 184 -27.19 -10.29 -1.25
C PRO A 184 -26.79 -9.66 0.09
N LEU A 185 -26.23 -8.44 0.03
CA LEU A 185 -25.86 -7.67 1.21
C LEU A 185 -27.03 -6.84 1.76
N LEU A 186 -27.98 -6.43 0.90
CA LEU A 186 -29.21 -5.78 1.31
C LEU A 186 -30.34 -6.81 1.30
N THR A 187 -30.90 -7.08 2.47
CA THR A 187 -31.92 -8.10 2.66
C THR A 187 -33.12 -7.56 3.43
N ARG A 188 -34.12 -8.38 3.67
CA ARG A 188 -35.15 -8.14 4.67
C ARG A 188 -34.58 -8.47 6.05
N SER A 189 -34.99 -7.70 7.08
CA SER A 189 -34.69 -8.03 8.47
C SER A 189 -35.18 -9.44 8.83
N THR A 190 -34.30 -10.20 9.47
CA THR A 190 -34.59 -11.56 9.95
C THR A 190 -34.32 -11.67 11.46
N PRO A 191 -35.12 -12.38 12.23
CA PRO A 191 -34.94 -12.52 13.68
C PRO A 191 -33.83 -13.52 13.98
N GLU A 192 -32.56 -13.13 13.80
CA GLU A 192 -31.39 -14.01 14.05
C GLU A 192 -30.72 -13.78 15.41
N GLY A 193 -31.40 -13.14 16.36
CA GLY A 193 -30.92 -13.03 17.74
C GLY A 193 -30.21 -11.74 18.11
N ALA A 194 -29.53 -11.09 17.17
CA ALA A 194 -28.93 -9.75 17.35
C ALA A 194 -29.79 -8.68 16.70
N ARG A 195 -29.46 -7.39 16.88
CA ARG A 195 -30.09 -6.31 16.13
C ARG A 195 -29.46 -6.18 14.75
N ASP A 196 -30.32 -5.93 13.75
CA ASP A 196 -29.86 -5.65 12.40
C ASP A 196 -29.52 -4.17 12.24
N TYR A 197 -28.44 -3.88 11.49
CA TYR A 197 -28.27 -2.53 10.94
C TYR A 197 -29.31 -2.29 9.85
N LEU A 198 -30.13 -1.25 10.02
CA LEU A 198 -31.18 -0.89 9.08
C LEU A 198 -30.70 0.16 8.10
N VAL A 199 -31.04 -0.04 6.82
CA VAL A 199 -30.75 0.90 5.73
C VAL A 199 -32.06 1.46 5.21
N PRO A 200 -32.35 2.78 5.34
CA PRO A 200 -33.58 3.39 4.87
C PRO A 200 -33.73 3.23 3.35
N CYS A 201 -34.92 2.83 2.91
CA CYS A 201 -35.27 2.77 1.49
C CYS A 201 -35.65 4.15 0.97
N ARG A 202 -34.91 4.70 0.01
CA ARG A 202 -35.20 6.01 -0.58
C ARG A 202 -36.41 6.00 -1.51
N VAL A 203 -36.68 4.86 -2.14
CA VAL A 203 -37.81 4.70 -3.10
C VAL A 203 -39.13 4.50 -2.37
N HIS A 204 -39.12 3.85 -1.22
CA HIS A 204 -40.32 3.55 -0.43
C HIS A 204 -40.17 4.16 0.98
N PRO A 205 -40.69 5.37 1.22
CA PRO A 205 -40.68 6.02 2.52
C PRO A 205 -41.23 5.12 3.63
N GLY A 206 -40.53 5.07 4.78
CA GLY A 206 -40.92 4.25 5.93
C GLY A 206 -40.58 2.77 5.82
N LYS A 207 -39.93 2.32 4.72
CA LYS A 207 -39.41 0.97 4.57
C LYS A 207 -37.89 0.93 4.70
N PHE A 208 -37.37 -0.20 5.13
CA PHE A 208 -35.94 -0.42 5.39
C PHE A 208 -35.49 -1.73 4.79
N TYR A 209 -34.23 -1.74 4.34
CA TYR A 209 -33.44 -2.95 4.18
C TYR A 209 -32.68 -3.24 5.48
N ALA A 210 -32.22 -4.47 5.64
CA ALA A 210 -31.32 -4.86 6.70
C ALA A 210 -29.97 -5.33 6.12
N LEU A 211 -28.89 -5.11 6.84
CA LEU A 211 -27.61 -5.73 6.57
C LEU A 211 -27.57 -7.10 7.29
N PRO A 212 -27.10 -8.18 6.63
CA PRO A 212 -27.23 -9.51 7.18
C PRO A 212 -26.30 -9.74 8.38
N GLN A 213 -26.81 -10.35 9.42
CA GLN A 213 -26.03 -10.86 10.54
C GLN A 213 -25.26 -12.11 10.15
N SER A 214 -25.85 -12.92 9.27
CA SER A 214 -25.24 -14.08 8.63
C SER A 214 -25.96 -14.38 7.30
N PRO A 215 -25.35 -15.13 6.36
CA PRO A 215 -26.02 -15.58 5.15
C PRO A 215 -26.88 -16.83 5.37
N GLN A 216 -27.37 -17.10 6.58
CA GLN A 216 -27.99 -18.37 6.96
C GLN A 216 -29.23 -18.71 6.10
N LEU A 217 -30.08 -17.75 5.82
CA LEU A 217 -31.27 -17.97 4.97
C LEU A 217 -30.88 -18.35 3.55
N PHE A 218 -29.93 -17.62 2.98
CA PHE A 218 -29.43 -17.90 1.62
C PHE A 218 -28.69 -19.24 1.55
N LYS A 219 -27.94 -19.59 2.60
CA LYS A 219 -27.29 -20.89 2.74
C LYS A 219 -28.32 -22.04 2.62
N GLN A 220 -29.43 -21.94 3.33
CA GLN A 220 -30.49 -22.93 3.27
C GLN A 220 -31.12 -23.00 1.87
N ILE A 221 -31.39 -21.85 1.26
CA ILE A 221 -31.95 -21.79 -0.11
C ILE A 221 -31.00 -22.44 -1.12
N LEU A 222 -29.70 -22.16 -1.03
CA LEU A 222 -28.69 -22.76 -1.92
C LEU A 222 -28.63 -24.29 -1.76
N MET A 223 -28.68 -24.79 -0.52
CA MET A 223 -28.72 -26.24 -0.28
C MET A 223 -29.98 -26.90 -0.85
N VAL A 224 -31.15 -26.28 -0.70
CA VAL A 224 -32.40 -26.76 -1.29
C VAL A 224 -32.37 -26.70 -2.82
N ALA A 225 -31.67 -25.69 -3.37
CA ALA A 225 -31.49 -25.55 -4.82
C ALA A 225 -30.47 -26.54 -5.41
N GLY A 226 -29.85 -27.41 -4.60
CA GLY A 226 -28.95 -28.46 -5.04
C GLY A 226 -27.46 -28.07 -5.05
N PHE A 227 -27.10 -26.92 -4.48
CA PHE A 227 -25.68 -26.54 -4.27
C PHE A 227 -25.18 -27.16 -2.97
N ASP A 228 -24.88 -28.44 -2.98
CA ASP A 228 -24.49 -29.26 -1.82
C ASP A 228 -23.10 -28.94 -1.26
N LYS A 229 -22.22 -28.34 -2.09
CA LYS A 229 -20.90 -27.88 -1.72
C LYS A 229 -20.75 -26.40 -2.06
N TYR A 230 -21.03 -25.54 -1.09
CA TYR A 230 -20.89 -24.10 -1.27
C TYR A 230 -20.11 -23.47 -0.12
N PHE A 231 -19.43 -22.38 -0.38
CA PHE A 231 -18.82 -21.53 0.64
C PHE A 231 -18.94 -20.06 0.28
N GLN A 232 -18.74 -19.21 1.27
CA GLN A 232 -18.68 -17.77 1.10
C GLN A 232 -17.80 -17.15 2.17
N ILE A 233 -16.96 -16.17 1.78
CA ILE A 233 -16.30 -15.28 2.73
C ILE A 233 -17.25 -14.12 2.99
N ALA A 234 -18.20 -14.35 3.88
CA ALA A 234 -19.32 -13.45 4.14
C ALA A 234 -18.92 -12.26 5.01
N ARG A 235 -19.55 -11.12 4.76
CA ARG A 235 -19.56 -9.98 5.66
C ARG A 235 -20.79 -10.10 6.57
N CYS A 236 -20.55 -10.30 7.86
CA CYS A 236 -21.59 -10.40 8.88
C CYS A 236 -21.57 -9.14 9.72
N LEU A 237 -22.72 -8.52 9.92
CA LEU A 237 -22.88 -7.23 10.58
C LEU A 237 -23.91 -7.37 11.71
N ARG A 238 -23.56 -6.91 12.90
CA ARG A 238 -24.46 -6.94 14.06
C ARG A 238 -24.42 -5.59 14.74
N ASP A 239 -25.58 -5.05 15.07
CA ASP A 239 -25.75 -3.78 15.79
C ASP A 239 -25.73 -4.09 17.31
N GLU A 240 -24.56 -4.45 17.80
CA GLU A 240 -24.28 -4.82 19.18
C GLU A 240 -23.05 -4.07 19.69
N ASP A 241 -23.00 -3.83 21.00
CA ASP A 241 -21.82 -3.31 21.65
C ASP A 241 -20.68 -4.33 21.55
N LEU A 242 -19.47 -3.83 21.30
CA LEU A 242 -18.28 -4.64 21.33
C LEU A 242 -18.05 -5.13 22.78
N ARG A 243 -17.96 -6.44 22.95
CA ARG A 243 -17.56 -7.02 24.24
C ARG A 243 -16.07 -6.84 24.42
N ALA A 244 -15.66 -6.59 25.66
CA ALA A 244 -14.27 -6.29 26.01
C ALA A 244 -13.39 -7.55 26.19
N ASP A 245 -13.93 -8.74 25.94
CA ASP A 245 -13.28 -10.05 26.10
C ASP A 245 -12.72 -10.66 24.82
#